data_86f1cbb71e6da9fdf7d0cd6cb471a091
#
_entry.id   86f1cbb71e6da9fdf7d0cd6cb471a091
#
_cell.length_a   1.000
_cell.length_b   1.000
_cell.length_c   1.000
_cell.angle_alpha   90.00
_cell.angle_beta   90.00
_cell.angle_gamma   90.00
#
_symmetry.space_group_name_H-M   'P 1'
#
loop_
_entity.id
_entity.type
_entity.pdbx_description
1 polymer ?
#
loop_
_entity_poly.entity_id
_entity_poly.type
_entity_poly.pdbx_seq_one_letter_code
_entity_poly.pdbx_strand_id
1 'polypeptide(L)'
;MIHFDFITIFPEIIRPYFEESLFKKAREKKLIKIRIHNLRDFARDKHHTVDDKPFGGGFGMVMKVDVWHQAIAKIAKLKIAGKKLKPANKDTAIIMLTPRGKTFNQKMASRLAKFRQIVFVCGRYEGVDERVAKNIATHQISVGDYDLMGGELPAMAIAEAVSRLVPGVIGKPDFLAARSGKDGFFESAQYTRPEIYSPAKGINWKTPQELLSGDPKKINAWRQKHGKSIG
;
A
#
# COMPACT_ATOMS: atom_id res chain seq x y z
N MET A 1 7.52 -11.86 10.19
CA MET A 1 6.52 -12.04 9.11
C MET A 1 5.41 -11.01 9.31
N ILE A 2 5.09 -10.23 8.29
CA ILE A 2 3.94 -9.33 8.28
C ILE A 2 2.76 -9.95 7.51
N HIS A 3 1.54 -9.76 7.98
CA HIS A 3 0.31 -10.24 7.34
C HIS A 3 -0.44 -9.07 6.73
N PHE A 4 -0.78 -9.19 5.46
CA PHE A 4 -1.67 -8.27 4.76
C PHE A 4 -3.00 -8.98 4.50
N ASP A 5 -4.07 -8.43 5.05
CA ASP A 5 -5.45 -8.89 4.87
C ASP A 5 -6.20 -7.86 4.05
N PHE A 6 -6.64 -8.23 2.87
CA PHE A 6 -7.45 -7.38 1.99
C PHE A 6 -8.91 -7.82 2.09
N ILE A 7 -9.80 -6.92 2.48
CA ILE A 7 -11.24 -7.17 2.45
C ILE A 7 -11.83 -6.39 1.28
N THR A 8 -12.42 -7.08 0.32
CA THR A 8 -12.91 -6.52 -0.95
C THR A 8 -14.09 -7.32 -1.47
N ILE A 9 -14.89 -6.76 -2.36
CA ILE A 9 -15.91 -7.50 -3.14
C ILE A 9 -15.36 -8.04 -4.47
N PHE A 10 -14.09 -7.74 -4.78
CA PHE A 10 -13.41 -8.16 -6.01
C PHE A 10 -12.02 -8.79 -5.74
N PRO A 11 -11.97 -9.99 -5.14
CA PRO A 11 -10.72 -10.68 -4.79
C PRO A 11 -9.75 -10.84 -5.96
N GLU A 12 -10.29 -11.05 -7.16
CA GLU A 12 -9.50 -11.35 -8.36
C GLU A 12 -8.73 -10.15 -8.92
N ILE A 13 -9.07 -8.93 -8.49
CA ILE A 13 -8.26 -7.74 -8.82
C ILE A 13 -6.90 -7.80 -8.10
N ILE A 14 -6.86 -8.35 -6.90
CA ILE A 14 -5.69 -8.32 -6.00
C ILE A 14 -4.80 -9.53 -6.20
N ARG A 15 -5.38 -10.71 -6.38
CA ARG A 15 -4.68 -12.01 -6.37
C ARG A 15 -3.48 -12.09 -7.33
N PRO A 16 -3.62 -11.79 -8.64
CA PRO A 16 -2.55 -11.99 -9.60
C PRO A 16 -1.30 -11.17 -9.27
N TYR A 17 -1.50 -9.95 -8.77
CA TYR A 17 -0.40 -9.03 -8.46
C TYR A 17 0.58 -9.60 -7.42
N PHE A 18 0.07 -10.29 -6.40
CA PHE A 18 0.88 -10.85 -5.32
C PHE A 18 1.40 -12.27 -5.59
N GLU A 19 1.09 -12.85 -6.74
CA GLU A 19 1.57 -14.18 -7.16
C GLU A 19 2.85 -14.13 -7.98
N GLU A 20 3.32 -12.92 -8.31
CA GLU A 20 4.47 -12.74 -9.19
C GLU A 20 5.69 -12.10 -8.50
N SER A 21 6.87 -12.21 -9.16
CA SER A 21 8.09 -11.46 -8.88
C SER A 21 8.57 -11.53 -7.41
N LEU A 22 8.87 -10.38 -6.82
CA LEU A 22 9.37 -10.27 -5.44
C LEU A 22 8.34 -10.70 -4.40
N PHE A 23 7.05 -10.52 -4.65
CA PHE A 23 6.00 -10.96 -3.73
C PHE A 23 5.93 -12.47 -3.63
N LYS A 24 6.00 -13.19 -4.74
CA LYS A 24 6.06 -14.65 -4.76
C LYS A 24 7.23 -15.15 -3.91
N LYS A 25 8.45 -14.64 -4.17
CA LYS A 25 9.64 -14.98 -3.40
C LYS A 25 9.53 -14.66 -1.90
N ALA A 26 8.94 -13.50 -1.57
CA ALA A 26 8.76 -13.08 -0.17
C ALA A 26 7.75 -13.98 0.57
N ARG A 27 6.71 -14.45 -0.11
CA ARG A 27 5.72 -15.40 0.43
C ARG A 27 6.34 -16.78 0.64
N GLU A 28 7.08 -17.30 -0.35
CA GLU A 28 7.80 -18.56 -0.25
C GLU A 28 8.79 -18.58 0.93
N LYS A 29 9.51 -17.46 1.13
CA LYS A 29 10.40 -17.24 2.28
C LYS A 29 9.66 -16.94 3.60
N LYS A 30 8.33 -16.92 3.61
CA LYS A 30 7.51 -16.61 4.79
C LYS A 30 7.82 -15.26 5.42
N LEU A 31 8.29 -14.28 4.64
CA LEU A 31 8.54 -12.91 5.10
C LEU A 31 7.25 -12.10 5.19
N ILE A 32 6.34 -12.35 4.24
CA ILE A 32 5.01 -11.77 4.17
C ILE A 32 3.95 -12.86 3.98
N LYS A 33 2.72 -12.57 4.41
CA LYS A 33 1.55 -13.39 4.12
C LYS A 33 0.44 -12.52 3.56
N ILE A 34 -0.11 -12.91 2.40
CA ILE A 34 -1.23 -12.23 1.75
C ILE A 34 -2.47 -13.08 1.97
N ARG A 35 -3.54 -12.47 2.45
CA ARG A 35 -4.87 -13.06 2.58
C ARG A 35 -5.89 -12.11 1.96
N ILE A 36 -6.73 -12.65 1.11
CA ILE A 36 -7.76 -11.87 0.40
C ILE A 36 -9.10 -12.45 0.82
N HIS A 37 -9.96 -11.61 1.34
CA HIS A 37 -11.27 -11.98 1.90
C HIS A 37 -12.35 -11.34 1.05
N ASN A 38 -13.29 -12.15 0.56
CA ASN A 38 -14.48 -11.62 -0.08
C ASN A 38 -15.44 -11.07 0.99
N LEU A 39 -15.75 -9.78 0.92
CA LEU A 39 -16.67 -9.16 1.87
C LEU A 39 -18.06 -9.81 1.87
N ARG A 40 -18.51 -10.33 0.72
CA ARG A 40 -19.80 -11.01 0.58
C ARG A 40 -19.94 -12.24 1.46
N ASP A 41 -18.85 -12.90 1.84
CA ASP A 41 -18.86 -14.07 2.73
C ASP A 41 -19.23 -13.72 4.18
N PHE A 42 -19.34 -12.44 4.51
CA PHE A 42 -19.73 -11.93 5.83
C PHE A 42 -21.14 -11.33 5.87
N ALA A 43 -21.83 -11.27 4.72
CA ALA A 43 -23.25 -10.93 4.68
C ALA A 43 -24.10 -12.11 5.17
N ARG A 44 -25.18 -11.81 5.90
CA ARG A 44 -26.05 -12.83 6.53
C ARG A 44 -27.25 -13.19 5.68
N ASP A 45 -27.61 -12.33 4.74
CA ASP A 45 -28.77 -12.53 3.88
C ASP A 45 -28.44 -13.48 2.73
N LYS A 46 -29.47 -14.12 2.17
CA LYS A 46 -29.36 -15.06 1.06
C LYS A 46 -28.69 -14.51 -0.20
N HIS A 47 -28.80 -13.20 -0.40
CA HIS A 47 -28.26 -12.53 -1.59
C HIS A 47 -26.82 -11.99 -1.39
N HIS A 48 -26.24 -12.18 -0.20
CA HIS A 48 -24.91 -11.67 0.14
C HIS A 48 -24.76 -10.16 -0.11
N THR A 49 -25.79 -9.39 0.29
CA THR A 49 -25.90 -7.95 0.07
C THR A 49 -24.90 -7.18 0.94
N VAL A 50 -24.06 -6.39 0.31
CA VAL A 50 -22.95 -5.64 0.99
C VAL A 50 -23.15 -4.13 1.01
N ASP A 51 -24.18 -3.62 0.33
CA ASP A 51 -24.47 -2.20 0.12
C ASP A 51 -25.96 -1.90 0.25
N ASP A 52 -26.30 -0.63 0.46
CA ASP A 52 -27.67 -0.14 0.53
C ASP A 52 -27.73 1.36 0.17
N LYS A 53 -28.92 1.90 0.02
CA LYS A 53 -29.16 3.31 -0.29
C LYS A 53 -28.62 4.22 0.83
N PRO A 54 -27.98 5.35 0.49
CA PRO A 54 -27.50 6.29 1.50
C PRO A 54 -28.65 6.98 2.24
N PHE A 55 -28.49 7.18 3.55
CA PHE A 55 -29.36 8.09 4.30
C PHE A 55 -29.19 9.53 3.78
N GLY A 56 -30.28 10.26 3.69
CA GLY A 56 -30.28 11.60 3.12
C GLY A 56 -30.51 11.65 1.61
N GLY A 57 -30.65 10.49 0.96
CA GLY A 57 -30.81 10.39 -0.50
C GLY A 57 -29.49 10.57 -1.24
N GLY A 58 -29.56 10.69 -2.57
CA GLY A 58 -28.39 10.80 -3.46
C GLY A 58 -28.29 9.66 -4.44
N PHE A 59 -27.27 9.73 -5.30
CA PHE A 59 -26.97 8.69 -6.28
C PHE A 59 -26.07 7.61 -5.67
N GLY A 60 -26.12 6.42 -6.23
CA GLY A 60 -25.26 5.31 -5.85
C GLY A 60 -25.68 4.57 -4.58
N MET A 61 -24.76 3.76 -4.07
CA MET A 61 -24.96 2.87 -2.93
C MET A 61 -23.81 3.03 -1.94
N VAL A 62 -24.04 2.78 -0.66
CA VAL A 62 -23.03 2.83 0.40
C VAL A 62 -22.85 1.45 0.99
N MET A 63 -21.63 1.03 1.21
CA MET A 63 -21.32 -0.29 1.75
C MET A 63 -21.69 -0.38 3.25
N LYS A 64 -22.43 -1.43 3.60
CA LYS A 64 -23.11 -1.61 4.89
C LYS A 64 -22.15 -1.79 6.07
N VAL A 65 -22.39 -1.08 7.15
CA VAL A 65 -21.58 -1.12 8.37
C VAL A 65 -21.55 -2.48 9.06
N ASP A 66 -22.67 -3.19 9.09
CA ASP A 66 -22.80 -4.49 9.75
C ASP A 66 -21.95 -5.58 9.06
N VAL A 67 -21.91 -5.60 7.72
CA VAL A 67 -21.08 -6.54 6.97
C VAL A 67 -19.60 -6.26 7.17
N TRP A 68 -19.19 -5.00 7.09
CA TRP A 68 -17.82 -4.59 7.39
C TRP A 68 -17.41 -4.88 8.83
N HIS A 69 -18.28 -4.59 9.79
CA HIS A 69 -18.02 -4.92 11.19
C HIS A 69 -17.76 -6.42 11.38
N GLN A 70 -18.61 -7.29 10.83
CA GLN A 70 -18.45 -8.75 10.94
C GLN A 70 -17.14 -9.23 10.31
N ALA A 71 -16.80 -8.75 9.11
CA ALA A 71 -15.56 -9.09 8.43
C ALA A 71 -14.33 -8.68 9.26
N ILE A 72 -14.28 -7.41 9.67
CA ILE A 72 -13.13 -6.88 10.42
C ILE A 72 -13.04 -7.54 11.79
N ALA A 73 -14.15 -7.76 12.48
CA ALA A 73 -14.19 -8.42 13.81
C ALA A 73 -13.58 -9.82 13.75
N LYS A 74 -13.92 -10.61 12.72
CA LYS A 74 -13.38 -11.96 12.53
C LYS A 74 -11.89 -11.95 12.19
N ILE A 75 -11.46 -11.01 11.32
CA ILE A 75 -10.09 -10.97 10.79
C ILE A 75 -9.11 -10.31 11.79
N ALA A 76 -9.48 -9.16 12.36
CA ALA A 76 -8.65 -8.37 13.29
C ALA A 76 -8.89 -8.69 14.77
N LYS A 77 -9.86 -9.54 15.09
CA LYS A 77 -10.25 -9.89 16.48
C LYS A 77 -10.51 -8.63 17.30
N LEU A 78 -11.61 -7.93 16.99
CA LEU A 78 -11.95 -6.67 17.66
C LEU A 78 -12.31 -6.86 19.13
N LYS A 79 -11.98 -5.86 19.95
CA LYS A 79 -12.40 -5.73 21.35
C LYS A 79 -12.99 -4.35 21.62
N ILE A 80 -13.84 -4.27 22.64
CA ILE A 80 -14.45 -3.00 23.07
C ILE A 80 -13.37 -2.10 23.69
N ALA A 81 -13.33 -0.84 23.28
CA ALA A 81 -12.43 0.20 23.79
C ALA A 81 -13.24 1.51 23.95
N GLY A 82 -13.88 1.68 25.10
CA GLY A 82 -14.85 2.76 25.33
C GLY A 82 -16.03 2.66 24.37
N LYS A 83 -16.31 3.74 23.62
CA LYS A 83 -17.37 3.78 22.58
C LYS A 83 -16.93 3.25 21.20
N LYS A 84 -15.71 2.72 21.08
CA LYS A 84 -15.14 2.24 19.82
C LYS A 84 -14.72 0.78 19.89
N LEU A 85 -14.49 0.18 18.74
CA LEU A 85 -13.89 -1.13 18.61
C LEU A 85 -12.44 -0.98 18.13
N LYS A 86 -11.51 -1.74 18.71
CA LYS A 86 -10.10 -1.75 18.34
C LYS A 86 -9.61 -3.17 18.14
N PRO A 87 -8.55 -3.40 17.35
CA PRO A 87 -7.92 -4.71 17.29
C PRO A 87 -7.52 -5.18 18.69
N ALA A 88 -7.70 -6.46 18.96
CA ALA A 88 -7.26 -7.05 20.23
C ALA A 88 -5.74 -6.99 20.38
N ASN A 89 -5.03 -7.18 19.26
CA ASN A 89 -3.57 -7.02 19.19
C ASN A 89 -3.21 -5.60 18.74
N LYS A 90 -2.43 -4.90 19.55
CA LYS A 90 -1.92 -3.55 19.24
C LYS A 90 -1.02 -3.48 18.00
N ASP A 91 -0.44 -4.63 17.61
CA ASP A 91 0.39 -4.75 16.40
C ASP A 91 -0.46 -4.98 15.13
N THR A 92 -1.76 -4.69 15.17
CA THR A 92 -2.68 -4.74 14.03
C THR A 92 -3.13 -3.34 13.66
N ALA A 93 -2.96 -2.96 12.39
CA ALA A 93 -3.54 -1.77 11.79
C ALA A 93 -4.77 -2.12 10.97
N ILE A 94 -5.85 -1.34 11.08
CA ILE A 94 -7.02 -1.39 10.20
C ILE A 94 -7.01 -0.10 9.39
N ILE A 95 -6.78 -0.23 8.10
CA ILE A 95 -6.62 0.91 7.18
C ILE A 95 -7.85 1.00 6.28
N MET A 96 -8.57 2.08 6.40
CA MET A 96 -9.62 2.44 5.46
C MET A 96 -9.06 3.36 4.39
N LEU A 97 -9.24 2.97 3.12
CA LEU A 97 -8.83 3.74 1.95
C LEU A 97 -9.93 4.76 1.63
N THR A 98 -9.59 6.03 1.61
CA THR A 98 -10.53 7.12 1.32
C THR A 98 -9.76 8.36 0.84
N PRO A 99 -10.28 9.12 -0.16
CA PRO A 99 -9.66 10.37 -0.59
C PRO A 99 -9.51 11.40 0.53
N ARG A 100 -10.39 11.35 1.55
CA ARG A 100 -10.37 12.22 2.74
C ARG A 100 -9.32 11.83 3.78
N GLY A 101 -8.62 10.71 3.57
CA GLY A 101 -7.61 10.21 4.49
C GLY A 101 -6.31 11.02 4.45
N LYS A 102 -5.43 10.74 5.39
CA LYS A 102 -4.08 11.30 5.38
C LYS A 102 -3.31 10.77 4.18
N THR A 103 -2.66 11.65 3.42
CA THR A 103 -1.87 11.26 2.26
C THR A 103 -0.72 10.33 2.66
N PHE A 104 -0.64 9.19 2.00
CA PHE A 104 0.40 8.18 2.19
C PHE A 104 1.76 8.71 1.73
N ASN A 105 2.79 8.43 2.53
CA ASN A 105 4.17 8.76 2.19
C ASN A 105 5.15 7.72 2.78
N GLN A 106 6.44 7.86 2.47
CA GLN A 106 7.48 6.93 2.91
C GLN A 106 7.60 6.83 4.44
N LYS A 107 7.41 7.95 5.17
CA LYS A 107 7.41 7.95 6.65
C LYS A 107 6.25 7.13 7.21
N MET A 108 5.10 7.16 6.54
CA MET A 108 3.95 6.33 6.90
C MET A 108 4.20 4.87 6.59
N ALA A 109 4.78 4.53 5.42
CA ALA A 109 5.18 3.17 5.07
C ALA A 109 6.11 2.57 6.14
N SER A 110 7.13 3.32 6.59
CA SER A 110 8.07 2.91 7.65
C SER A 110 7.39 2.65 8.99
N ARG A 111 6.34 3.41 9.32
CA ARG A 111 5.53 3.15 10.53
C ARG A 111 4.68 1.92 10.39
N LEU A 112 4.04 1.75 9.23
CA LEU A 112 3.18 0.59 8.94
C LEU A 112 3.98 -0.71 8.88
N ALA A 113 5.23 -0.69 8.44
CA ALA A 113 6.13 -1.85 8.42
C ALA A 113 6.43 -2.43 9.82
N LYS A 114 6.13 -1.70 10.90
CA LYS A 114 6.27 -2.17 12.29
C LYS A 114 5.10 -3.02 12.78
N PHE A 115 3.96 -2.99 12.09
CA PHE A 115 2.81 -3.82 12.43
C PHE A 115 3.03 -5.26 12.00
N ARG A 116 2.47 -6.20 12.76
CA ARG A 116 2.43 -7.63 12.40
C ARG A 116 1.29 -7.97 11.46
N GLN A 117 0.23 -7.17 11.49
CA GLN A 117 -0.95 -7.35 10.64
C GLN A 117 -1.46 -6.00 10.15
N ILE A 118 -1.77 -5.92 8.87
CA ILE A 118 -2.44 -4.78 8.24
C ILE A 118 -3.70 -5.30 7.55
N VAL A 119 -4.84 -4.78 7.96
CA VAL A 119 -6.15 -5.09 7.38
C VAL A 119 -6.58 -3.90 6.53
N PHE A 120 -6.74 -4.12 5.24
CA PHE A 120 -7.22 -3.11 4.30
C PHE A 120 -8.72 -3.23 4.10
N VAL A 121 -9.42 -2.11 4.29
CA VAL A 121 -10.84 -1.92 3.99
C VAL A 121 -10.92 -1.32 2.58
N CYS A 122 -11.14 -2.18 1.57
CA CYS A 122 -11.21 -1.76 0.17
C CYS A 122 -12.66 -1.43 -0.21
N GLY A 123 -13.07 -0.18 0.00
CA GLY A 123 -14.40 0.31 -0.34
C GLY A 123 -14.65 0.36 -1.83
N ARG A 124 -15.92 0.29 -2.21
CA ARG A 124 -16.47 0.49 -3.56
C ARG A 124 -17.73 1.33 -3.50
N TYR A 125 -18.35 1.60 -4.64
CA TYR A 125 -19.53 2.45 -4.76
C TYR A 125 -19.25 3.87 -4.25
N GLU A 126 -20.21 4.50 -3.52
CA GLU A 126 -20.03 5.82 -2.87
C GLU A 126 -19.18 5.73 -1.58
N GLY A 127 -18.60 4.56 -1.29
CA GLY A 127 -17.71 4.32 -0.17
C GLY A 127 -18.31 3.41 0.91
N VAL A 128 -17.63 3.40 2.03
CA VAL A 128 -17.96 2.60 3.22
C VAL A 128 -18.67 3.48 4.23
N ASP A 129 -19.69 2.95 4.87
CA ASP A 129 -20.41 3.65 5.95
C ASP A 129 -19.44 4.29 6.94
N GLU A 130 -19.63 5.57 7.20
CA GLU A 130 -18.74 6.41 8.02
C GLU A 130 -18.55 5.88 9.45
N ARG A 131 -19.49 5.08 9.95
CA ARG A 131 -19.37 4.43 11.27
C ARG A 131 -18.20 3.45 11.34
N VAL A 132 -17.79 2.84 10.23
CA VAL A 132 -16.58 2.02 10.13
C VAL A 132 -15.33 2.88 10.31
N ALA A 133 -15.26 4.02 9.60
CA ALA A 133 -14.15 4.97 9.71
C ALA A 133 -13.99 5.52 11.13
N LYS A 134 -15.10 5.94 11.74
CA LYS A 134 -15.10 6.58 13.07
C LYS A 134 -14.87 5.63 14.24
N ASN A 135 -15.33 4.38 14.14
CA ASN A 135 -15.40 3.50 15.28
C ASN A 135 -14.53 2.25 15.20
N ILE A 136 -14.02 1.88 14.00
CA ILE A 136 -13.29 0.63 13.79
C ILE A 136 -11.91 0.88 13.18
N ALA A 137 -11.83 1.70 12.12
CA ALA A 137 -10.57 1.97 11.44
C ALA A 137 -9.56 2.64 12.38
N THR A 138 -8.30 2.17 12.34
CA THR A 138 -7.19 2.80 13.08
C THR A 138 -6.52 3.90 12.27
N HIS A 139 -6.62 3.80 10.94
CA HIS A 139 -6.06 4.75 9.99
C HIS A 139 -7.04 4.98 8.84
N GLN A 140 -7.13 6.22 8.38
CA GLN A 140 -7.76 6.61 7.13
C GLN A 140 -6.65 7.16 6.24
N ILE A 141 -6.46 6.55 5.07
CA ILE A 141 -5.32 6.85 4.19
C ILE A 141 -5.80 7.13 2.77
N SER A 142 -5.25 8.20 2.19
CA SER A 142 -5.33 8.53 0.77
C SER A 142 -3.98 8.24 0.10
N VAL A 143 -3.98 7.84 -1.17
CA VAL A 143 -2.76 7.67 -1.98
C VAL A 143 -2.46 8.88 -2.86
N GLY A 144 -3.32 9.89 -2.85
CA GLY A 144 -3.15 11.11 -3.63
C GLY A 144 -4.42 11.95 -3.64
N ASP A 145 -4.31 13.14 -4.23
CA ASP A 145 -5.41 14.09 -4.36
C ASP A 145 -6.19 13.83 -5.66
N TYR A 146 -6.82 12.65 -5.70
CA TYR A 146 -7.67 12.19 -6.80
C TYR A 146 -8.60 11.08 -6.31
N ASP A 147 -9.67 10.85 -7.03
CA ASP A 147 -10.62 9.78 -6.75
C ASP A 147 -10.32 8.53 -7.59
N LEU A 148 -10.65 7.36 -7.04
CA LEU A 148 -10.49 6.05 -7.65
C LEU A 148 -11.80 5.26 -7.53
N MET A 149 -12.06 4.36 -8.47
CA MET A 149 -13.24 3.49 -8.45
C MET A 149 -13.32 2.54 -7.24
N GLY A 150 -12.26 2.43 -6.44
CA GLY A 150 -12.25 1.56 -5.26
C GLY A 150 -10.92 1.51 -4.53
N GLY A 151 -10.92 0.85 -3.38
CA GLY A 151 -9.80 0.77 -2.46
C GLY A 151 -8.74 -0.28 -2.78
N GLU A 152 -8.93 -1.14 -3.79
CA GLU A 152 -8.01 -2.24 -4.08
C GLU A 152 -6.64 -1.75 -4.55
N LEU A 153 -6.60 -0.85 -5.55
CA LEU A 153 -5.34 -0.30 -6.06
C LEU A 153 -4.55 0.46 -5.00
N PRO A 154 -5.14 1.40 -4.23
CA PRO A 154 -4.42 2.05 -3.14
C PRO A 154 -3.96 1.07 -2.06
N ALA A 155 -4.74 0.04 -1.74
CA ALA A 155 -4.32 -0.98 -0.79
C ALA A 155 -3.09 -1.77 -1.28
N MET A 156 -3.07 -2.16 -2.55
CA MET A 156 -1.92 -2.83 -3.17
C MET A 156 -0.68 -1.93 -3.18
N ALA A 157 -0.82 -0.65 -3.54
CA ALA A 157 0.29 0.31 -3.54
C ALA A 157 0.91 0.48 -2.14
N ILE A 158 0.07 0.58 -1.10
CA ILE A 158 0.53 0.66 0.29
C ILE A 158 1.21 -0.64 0.71
N ALA A 159 0.62 -1.80 0.40
CA ALA A 159 1.19 -3.10 0.73
C ALA A 159 2.55 -3.30 0.05
N GLU A 160 2.72 -2.85 -1.21
CA GLU A 160 4.00 -2.88 -1.90
C GLU A 160 5.04 -2.02 -1.19
N ALA A 161 4.73 -0.75 -0.95
CA ALA A 161 5.65 0.18 -0.31
C ALA A 161 6.09 -0.32 1.08
N VAL A 162 5.15 -0.91 1.86
CA VAL A 162 5.44 -1.50 3.17
C VAL A 162 6.28 -2.78 3.02
N SER A 163 5.95 -3.65 2.07
CA SER A 163 6.68 -4.92 1.84
C SER A 163 8.13 -4.70 1.49
N ARG A 164 8.46 -3.65 0.74
CA ARG A 164 9.85 -3.27 0.41
C ARG A 164 10.72 -3.01 1.66
N LEU A 165 10.09 -2.62 2.77
CA LEU A 165 10.76 -2.30 4.04
C LEU A 165 10.90 -3.53 4.96
N VAL A 166 10.28 -4.65 4.61
CA VAL A 166 10.42 -5.90 5.37
C VAL A 166 11.79 -6.51 5.07
N PRO A 167 12.64 -6.76 6.09
CA PRO A 167 13.95 -7.35 5.89
C PRO A 167 13.90 -8.64 5.08
N GLY A 168 14.74 -8.74 4.04
CA GLY A 168 14.85 -9.92 3.17
C GLY A 168 13.90 -9.97 1.99
N VAL A 169 12.92 -9.07 1.87
CA VAL A 169 12.05 -8.95 0.67
C VAL A 169 12.86 -8.42 -0.51
N ILE A 170 13.61 -7.34 -0.31
CA ILE A 170 14.61 -6.87 -1.27
C ILE A 170 15.95 -7.50 -0.87
N GLY A 171 16.56 -8.23 -1.81
CA GLY A 171 17.65 -9.18 -1.54
C GLY A 171 18.97 -8.64 -0.97
N LYS A 172 19.21 -7.32 -1.01
CA LYS A 172 20.41 -6.68 -0.45
C LYS A 172 20.00 -5.62 0.57
N PRO A 173 20.28 -5.82 1.87
CA PRO A 173 19.97 -4.83 2.91
C PRO A 173 20.59 -3.46 2.63
N ASP A 174 21.82 -3.43 2.10
CA ASP A 174 22.54 -2.20 1.75
C ASP A 174 21.83 -1.36 0.69
N PHE A 175 21.01 -2.00 -0.15
CA PHE A 175 20.24 -1.30 -1.17
C PHE A 175 19.13 -0.41 -0.57
N LEU A 176 18.51 -0.86 0.51
CA LEU A 176 17.55 -0.06 1.26
C LEU A 176 18.25 1.03 2.06
N ALA A 177 19.37 0.72 2.72
CA ALA A 177 20.15 1.66 3.50
C ALA A 177 20.73 2.79 2.62
N ALA A 178 21.24 2.45 1.43
CA ALA A 178 21.79 3.42 0.47
C ALA A 178 20.74 4.41 -0.08
N ARG A 179 19.47 4.04 -0.05
CA ARG A 179 18.35 4.86 -0.53
C ARG A 179 17.52 5.49 0.61
N SER A 180 17.80 5.13 1.86
CA SER A 180 17.09 5.66 3.04
C SER A 180 17.85 6.86 3.58
N GLY A 181 17.39 8.08 3.32
CA GLY A 181 17.88 9.29 3.96
C GLY A 181 17.18 9.55 5.31
N LYS A 182 17.70 10.51 6.11
CA LYS A 182 17.06 10.96 7.37
C LYS A 182 15.61 11.43 7.16
N ASP A 183 15.28 11.91 5.97
CA ASP A 183 14.00 12.54 5.63
C ASP A 183 13.14 11.72 4.65
N GLY A 184 13.45 10.46 4.41
CA GLY A 184 12.69 9.62 3.50
C GLY A 184 13.55 8.80 2.55
N PHE A 185 13.07 8.61 1.32
CA PHE A 185 13.73 7.86 0.27
C PHE A 185 14.42 8.82 -0.71
N PHE A 186 15.72 8.58 -0.99
CA PHE A 186 16.47 9.37 -1.97
C PHE A 186 16.50 8.66 -3.33
N GLU A 187 16.09 9.33 -4.38
CA GLU A 187 16.12 8.82 -5.75
C GLU A 187 16.91 9.76 -6.65
N SER A 188 17.81 9.19 -7.47
CA SER A 188 18.55 9.91 -8.51
C SER A 188 18.32 9.26 -9.85
N ALA A 189 18.51 10.01 -10.93
CA ALA A 189 18.43 9.47 -12.29
C ALA A 189 19.43 8.32 -12.46
N GLN A 190 19.00 7.25 -13.14
CA GLN A 190 19.80 6.07 -13.40
C GLN A 190 20.06 5.93 -14.90
N TYR A 191 21.27 5.54 -15.26
CA TYR A 191 21.69 5.26 -16.63
C TYR A 191 22.21 3.83 -16.73
N THR A 192 22.00 3.21 -17.89
CA THR A 192 22.51 1.87 -18.19
C THR A 192 23.13 1.85 -19.58
N ARG A 193 23.73 0.73 -19.98
CA ARG A 193 24.30 0.51 -21.31
C ARG A 193 23.24 0.58 -22.39
N PRO A 194 23.60 1.09 -23.59
CA PRO A 194 24.92 1.58 -24.01
C PRO A 194 25.24 2.98 -23.46
N GLU A 195 26.52 3.36 -23.41
CA GLU A 195 26.99 4.69 -22.98
C GLU A 195 26.42 5.81 -23.87
N ILE A 196 26.39 5.56 -25.19
CA ILE A 196 25.78 6.44 -26.17
C ILE A 196 24.72 5.64 -26.92
N TYR A 197 23.50 6.14 -26.91
CA TYR A 197 22.42 5.59 -27.73
C TYR A 197 22.03 6.57 -28.83
N SER A 198 22.02 6.07 -30.07
CA SER A 198 21.73 6.87 -31.29
C SER A 198 20.39 6.43 -31.88
N PRO A 199 19.25 7.06 -31.52
CA PRO A 199 17.93 6.68 -32.02
C PRO A 199 17.74 7.02 -33.52
N ALA A 200 18.50 8.00 -34.04
CA ALA A 200 18.48 8.38 -35.46
C ALA A 200 19.82 9.01 -35.86
N LYS A 201 20.05 9.13 -37.17
CA LYS A 201 21.27 9.75 -37.71
C LYS A 201 21.42 11.18 -37.19
N GLY A 202 22.56 11.46 -36.54
CA GLY A 202 22.87 12.78 -35.97
C GLY A 202 22.31 13.04 -34.58
N ILE A 203 21.53 12.13 -33.99
CA ILE A 203 21.00 12.25 -32.61
C ILE A 203 21.73 11.27 -31.70
N ASN A 204 22.38 11.79 -30.64
CA ASN A 204 23.12 10.98 -29.69
C ASN A 204 22.69 11.35 -28.27
N TRP A 205 22.14 10.37 -27.54
CA TRP A 205 21.84 10.48 -26.10
C TRP A 205 22.97 9.86 -25.31
N LYS A 206 23.62 10.66 -24.48
CA LYS A 206 24.85 10.28 -23.77
C LYS A 206 24.61 10.08 -22.29
N THR A 207 25.28 9.11 -21.71
CA THR A 207 25.41 8.98 -20.26
C THR A 207 26.33 10.11 -19.74
N PRO A 208 26.02 10.77 -18.62
CA PRO A 208 26.89 11.76 -17.98
C PRO A 208 28.29 11.21 -17.70
N GLN A 209 29.31 12.01 -18.04
CA GLN A 209 30.72 11.60 -17.89
C GLN A 209 31.11 11.27 -16.45
N GLU A 210 30.53 11.97 -15.50
CA GLU A 210 30.75 11.72 -14.06
C GLU A 210 30.37 10.31 -13.65
N LEU A 211 29.30 9.75 -14.25
CA LEU A 211 28.85 8.37 -13.98
C LEU A 211 29.74 7.32 -14.63
N LEU A 212 30.51 7.69 -15.66
CA LEU A 212 31.45 6.82 -16.38
C LEU A 212 32.86 6.87 -15.77
N SER A 213 33.13 7.83 -14.91
CA SER A 213 34.48 8.11 -14.36
C SER A 213 35.08 7.00 -13.49
N GLY A 214 34.26 6.09 -12.95
CA GLY A 214 34.68 5.11 -11.94
C GLY A 214 35.05 5.72 -10.59
N ASP A 215 35.03 7.06 -10.45
CA ASP A 215 35.34 7.75 -9.21
C ASP A 215 34.10 7.87 -8.30
N PRO A 216 34.06 7.18 -7.13
CA PRO A 216 32.90 7.20 -6.25
C PRO A 216 32.53 8.63 -5.75
N LYS A 217 33.51 9.52 -5.59
CA LYS A 217 33.26 10.90 -5.12
C LYS A 217 32.51 11.69 -6.19
N LYS A 218 32.97 11.63 -7.44
CA LYS A 218 32.31 12.30 -8.56
C LYS A 218 30.91 11.74 -8.81
N ILE A 219 30.77 10.42 -8.80
CA ILE A 219 29.49 9.74 -8.96
C ILE A 219 28.51 10.16 -7.86
N ASN A 220 28.92 10.15 -6.59
CA ASN A 220 28.07 10.56 -5.48
C ASN A 220 27.69 12.06 -5.54
N ALA A 221 28.64 12.94 -5.88
CA ALA A 221 28.36 14.37 -6.06
C ALA A 221 27.31 14.60 -7.16
N TRP A 222 27.45 13.89 -8.29
CA TRP A 222 26.48 13.95 -9.37
C TRP A 222 25.10 13.47 -8.93
N ARG A 223 25.02 12.34 -8.24
CA ARG A 223 23.75 11.79 -7.71
C ARG A 223 23.07 12.77 -6.76
N GLN A 224 23.83 13.37 -5.83
CA GLN A 224 23.28 14.37 -4.90
C GLN A 224 22.71 15.60 -5.62
N LYS A 225 23.41 16.06 -6.67
CA LYS A 225 22.97 17.21 -7.47
C LYS A 225 21.71 16.93 -8.29
N HIS A 226 21.56 15.69 -8.80
CA HIS A 226 20.48 15.30 -9.72
C HIS A 226 19.45 14.37 -9.07
N GLY A 227 19.50 14.21 -7.76
CA GLY A 227 18.56 13.41 -7.00
C GLY A 227 17.55 14.26 -6.23
N LYS A 228 16.51 13.57 -5.72
CA LYS A 228 15.45 14.16 -4.92
C LYS A 228 15.14 13.29 -3.72
N SER A 229 14.98 13.92 -2.54
CA SER A 229 14.40 13.25 -1.37
C SER A 229 12.88 13.18 -1.52
N ILE A 230 12.32 12.00 -1.25
CA ILE A 230 10.89 11.69 -1.29
C ILE A 230 10.51 11.22 0.11
N GLY A 231 9.69 12.01 0.84
CA GLY A 231 9.28 11.62 2.19
C GLY A 231 8.29 12.56 2.84
#